data_13ecf5938fe01b92e5b8f3a689b03177
#
_entry.id   13ecf5938fe01b92e5b8f3a689b03177
#
_cell.length_a   1.000
_cell.length_b   1.000
_cell.length_c   1.000
_cell.angle_alpha   90.00
_cell.angle_beta   90.00
_cell.angle_gamma   90.00
#
_symmetry.space_group_name_H-M   'P 1'
#
loop_
_entity.id
_entity.type
_entity.pdbx_description
1 polymer ?
#
loop_
_entity_poly.entity_id
_entity_poly.type
_entity_poly.pdbx_seq_one_letter_code
_entity_poly.pdbx_strand_id
1 'polypeptide(L)'
;MKNKRLLAVLAVLVVLVGGSLIYSSPNKDGKANPTTDKKTVKVGVLQYVSHPSLDLIYKGIKDGLAEEGYKADDIKIDFMNAEGDQSKVATMSKQLVSSDNDVLIGIATPSAQGLAAATKDKPVVMGAITDPV
;
A
#
# COMPACT_ATOMS: atom_id res chain seq x y z
N MET A 1 17.72 -6.92 -10.22
CA MET A 1 16.44 -7.35 -10.31
C MET A 1 15.53 -6.67 -9.39
N LYS A 2 15.87 -6.56 -8.13
CA LYS A 2 15.03 -5.86 -7.24
C LYS A 2 14.84 -4.47 -7.68
N ASN A 3 15.88 -3.85 -8.18
CA ASN A 3 15.78 -2.46 -8.60
C ASN A 3 14.78 -2.26 -9.71
N LYS A 4 14.64 -3.25 -10.54
CA LYS A 4 13.69 -3.11 -11.63
C LYS A 4 12.27 -3.08 -11.12
N ARG A 5 12.00 -3.89 -10.11
CA ARG A 5 10.66 -3.89 -9.57
C ARG A 5 10.38 -2.62 -8.80
N LEU A 6 11.40 -2.15 -8.10
CA LEU A 6 11.25 -0.93 -7.38
C LEU A 6 11.02 0.21 -8.34
N LEU A 7 11.76 0.22 -9.43
CA LEU A 7 11.59 1.24 -10.44
C LEU A 7 10.21 1.14 -11.07
N ALA A 8 9.73 -0.07 -11.23
CA ALA A 8 8.39 -0.26 -11.79
C ALA A 8 7.32 0.30 -10.87
N VAL A 9 7.49 0.11 -9.57
CA VAL A 9 6.54 0.64 -8.61
C VAL A 9 6.60 2.16 -8.61
N LEU A 10 7.80 2.70 -8.63
CA LEU A 10 7.96 4.14 -8.67
C LEU A 10 7.40 4.70 -9.97
N ALA A 11 7.62 3.99 -11.05
CA ALA A 11 7.10 4.42 -12.33
C ALA A 11 5.59 4.43 -12.32
N VAL A 12 5.00 3.45 -11.68
CA VAL A 12 3.55 3.40 -11.59
C VAL A 12 3.04 4.58 -10.78
N LEU A 13 3.72 4.91 -9.69
CA LEU A 13 3.33 6.04 -8.89
C LEU A 13 3.49 7.34 -9.67
N VAL A 14 4.57 7.46 -10.38
CA VAL A 14 4.81 8.65 -11.18
C VAL A 14 3.78 8.76 -12.28
N VAL A 15 3.44 7.64 -12.88
CA VAL A 15 2.45 7.64 -13.94
C VAL A 15 1.10 8.02 -13.38
N LEU A 16 0.78 7.57 -12.19
CA LEU A 16 -0.49 7.93 -11.59
C LEU A 16 -0.56 9.43 -11.34
N VAL A 17 0.53 9.99 -10.84
CA VAL A 17 0.58 11.41 -10.58
C VAL A 17 0.67 12.17 -11.89
N GLY A 18 1.53 11.74 -12.75
CA GLY A 18 1.70 12.39 -14.03
C GLY A 18 0.54 12.13 -14.94
N GLY A 19 -0.10 10.99 -14.72
CA GLY A 19 -1.25 10.63 -15.51
C GLY A 19 -2.36 11.64 -15.42
N SER A 20 -2.47 12.29 -14.26
CA SER A 20 -3.52 13.24 -14.15
C SER A 20 -3.21 14.46 -15.02
N LEU A 21 -1.95 14.74 -15.23
CA LEU A 21 -1.61 15.84 -16.10
C LEU A 21 -1.86 15.47 -17.53
N ILE A 22 -1.45 14.31 -17.90
CA ILE A 22 -1.63 13.84 -19.24
C ILE A 22 -3.08 13.71 -19.51
N TYR A 23 -3.82 13.42 -18.49
CA TYR A 23 -5.14 13.24 -18.63
C TYR A 23 -5.79 14.49 -19.03
N SER A 24 -5.32 15.57 -18.51
CA SER A 24 -5.96 16.78 -18.83
C SER A 24 -5.64 17.13 -20.22
N SER A 25 -4.70 16.51 -20.80
CA SER A 25 -4.39 16.81 -22.13
C SER A 25 -5.46 16.31 -22.92
N PRO A 26 -5.97 17.02 -23.65
CA PRO A 26 -7.06 16.67 -24.39
C PRO A 26 -6.89 15.60 -25.28
N ASN A 27 -6.57 15.23 -25.59
CA ASN A 27 -6.40 14.41 -26.51
C ASN A 27 -6.79 13.33 -26.48
N LYS A 28 -6.96 13.17 -26.33
CA LYS A 28 -7.17 12.36 -26.30
C LYS A 28 -7.43 11.44 -26.66
N ASP A 29 -7.38 11.33 -26.98
CA ASP A 29 -7.40 10.42 -27.48
C ASP A 29 -7.65 9.57 -26.74
N GLY A 30 -7.81 9.88 -26.08
CA GLY A 30 -8.01 9.28 -25.15
C GLY A 30 -8.30 8.00 -25.29
N LYS A 31 -8.42 7.73 -25.81
CA LYS A 31 -8.65 6.70 -25.93
C LYS A 31 -8.05 5.98 -25.31
N ALA A 32 -7.64 6.08 -25.17
CA ALA A 32 -6.94 5.42 -24.64
C ALA A 32 -7.37 4.88 -23.58
N ASN A 33 -7.81 4.90 -23.38
CA ASN A 33 -8.08 4.49 -22.57
C ASN A 33 -7.87 3.55 -21.95
N PRO A 34 -7.48 3.22 -22.06
CA PRO A 34 -6.89 2.32 -21.42
C PRO A 34 -7.24 2.35 -20.14
N THR A 35 -7.17 3.18 -19.85
CA THR A 35 -7.72 3.43 -18.81
C THR A 35 -8.41 2.45 -18.28
N THR A 36 -8.85 1.99 -18.96
CA THR A 36 -9.62 1.09 -18.62
C THR A 36 -8.97 0.18 -17.81
N ASP A 37 -7.89 -0.02 -17.94
CA ASP A 37 -7.27 -0.94 -17.21
C ASP A 37 -7.03 -0.42 -15.91
N LYS A 38 -7.71 0.41 -15.40
CA LYS A 38 -7.61 0.81 -14.19
C LYS A 38 -7.50 -0.32 -13.33
N LYS A 39 -6.38 -0.80 -13.05
CA LYS A 39 -6.18 -1.86 -12.25
C LYS A 39 -6.46 -1.47 -10.87
N THR A 40 -7.21 -2.17 -10.13
CA THR A 40 -7.44 -1.96 -8.72
C THR A 40 -6.11 -2.16 -7.99
N VAL A 41 -5.73 -1.22 -7.18
CA VAL A 41 -4.51 -1.33 -6.40
C VAL A 41 -4.86 -2.04 -5.10
N LYS A 42 -4.12 -3.07 -4.76
CA LYS A 42 -4.38 -3.83 -3.54
C LYS A 42 -3.34 -3.49 -2.50
N VAL A 43 -3.79 -3.09 -1.34
CA VAL A 43 -2.92 -2.66 -0.26
C VAL A 43 -3.14 -3.55 0.94
N GLY A 44 -2.10 -4.18 1.41
CA GLY A 44 -2.18 -4.99 2.62
C GLY A 44 -1.73 -4.18 3.80
N VAL A 45 -2.53 -4.08 4.84
CA VAL A 45 -2.21 -3.30 6.01
C VAL A 45 -2.18 -4.20 7.24
N LEU A 46 -1.07 -4.18 7.96
CA LEU A 46 -0.96 -4.94 9.19
C LEU A 46 -0.76 -3.96 10.34
N GLN A 47 -1.73 -3.89 11.24
CA GLN A 47 -1.63 -3.06 12.42
C GLN A 47 -1.30 -3.96 13.59
N TYR A 48 -0.38 -3.53 14.43
CA TYR A 48 0.09 -4.38 15.52
C TYR A 48 -0.98 -4.59 16.59
N VAL A 49 -1.67 -3.55 16.97
CA VAL A 49 -2.65 -3.64 18.05
C VAL A 49 -3.65 -2.52 17.88
N SER A 50 -4.83 -2.69 18.44
CA SER A 50 -5.83 -1.63 18.42
C SER A 50 -5.45 -0.60 19.44
N HIS A 51 -5.27 0.61 19.02
CA HIS A 51 -4.94 1.72 19.90
C HIS A 51 -5.37 2.98 19.18
N PRO A 52 -5.95 3.94 19.89
CA PRO A 52 -6.49 5.13 19.22
C PRO A 52 -5.50 5.81 18.29
N SER A 53 -4.23 5.87 18.68
CA SER A 53 -3.23 6.51 17.83
C SER A 53 -2.99 5.73 16.56
N LEU A 54 -2.95 4.41 16.66
CA LEU A 54 -2.72 3.58 15.49
C LEU A 54 -3.95 3.54 14.59
N ASP A 55 -5.12 3.57 15.20
CA ASP A 55 -6.36 3.59 14.44
C ASP A 55 -6.46 4.88 13.64
N LEU A 56 -5.97 5.98 14.19
CA LEU A 56 -5.95 7.25 13.48
C LEU A 56 -4.98 7.20 12.31
N ILE A 57 -3.88 6.48 12.45
CA ILE A 57 -2.95 6.33 11.37
C ILE A 57 -3.59 5.56 10.22
N TYR A 58 -4.29 4.50 10.54
CA TYR A 58 -4.98 3.73 9.52
C TYR A 58 -6.03 4.60 8.82
N LYS A 59 -6.77 5.37 9.61
CA LYS A 59 -7.76 6.27 9.03
C LYS A 59 -7.07 7.29 8.13
N GLY A 60 -5.93 7.81 8.58
CA GLY A 60 -5.18 8.79 7.80
C GLY A 60 -4.70 8.21 6.48
N ILE A 61 -4.33 6.94 6.48
CA ILE A 61 -3.91 6.27 5.26
C ILE A 61 -5.08 6.23 4.27
N LYS A 62 -6.25 5.85 4.77
CA LYS A 62 -7.42 5.78 3.89
C LYS A 62 -7.81 7.15 3.38
N ASP A 63 -7.77 8.15 4.25
CA ASP A 63 -8.13 9.50 3.85
C ASP A 63 -7.12 10.07 2.86
N GLY A 64 -5.86 9.79 3.09
CA GLY A 64 -4.82 10.26 2.19
C GLY A 64 -4.94 9.67 0.80
N LEU A 65 -5.27 8.39 0.73
CA LEU A 65 -5.45 7.75 -0.56
C LEU A 65 -6.65 8.36 -1.29
N ALA A 66 -7.70 8.66 -0.55
CA ALA A 66 -8.87 9.27 -1.16
C ALA A 66 -8.54 10.66 -1.68
N GLU A 67 -7.72 11.40 -0.95
CA GLU A 67 -7.33 12.74 -1.38
C GLU A 67 -6.47 12.69 -2.62
N GLU A 68 -5.73 11.61 -2.80
CA GLU A 68 -4.90 11.49 -3.98
C GLU A 68 -5.71 11.02 -5.19
N GLY A 69 -6.99 10.86 -5.03
CA GLY A 69 -7.83 10.49 -6.17
C GLY A 69 -8.21 9.03 -6.26
N TYR A 70 -7.82 8.22 -5.29
CA TYR A 70 -8.18 6.82 -5.34
C TYR A 70 -9.53 6.62 -4.69
N LYS A 71 -10.49 6.19 -5.46
CA LYS A 71 -11.82 5.98 -4.93
C LYS A 71 -11.94 4.56 -4.40
N ALA A 72 -13.01 4.29 -3.71
CA ALA A 72 -13.22 2.99 -3.11
C ALA A 72 -13.08 1.85 -4.11
N ASP A 73 -13.47 2.09 -5.34
CA ASP A 73 -13.38 1.04 -6.36
C ASP A 73 -11.97 0.88 -6.90
N ASP A 74 -11.10 1.85 -6.68
CA ASP A 74 -9.76 1.82 -7.22
C ASP A 74 -8.77 1.17 -6.28
N ILE A 75 -9.11 1.06 -5.03
CA ILE A 75 -8.22 0.51 -4.03
C ILE A 75 -8.92 -0.52 -3.19
N LYS A 76 -8.25 -1.63 -2.97
CA LYS A 76 -8.78 -2.66 -2.12
C LYS A 76 -7.82 -2.80 -0.97
N ILE A 77 -8.29 -2.64 0.25
CA ILE A 77 -7.44 -2.72 1.42
C ILE A 77 -7.71 -4.03 2.16
N ASP A 78 -6.63 -4.77 2.39
CA ASP A 78 -6.71 -6.02 3.12
C ASP A 78 -6.11 -5.72 4.49
N PHE A 79 -6.94 -5.47 5.47
CA PHE A 79 -6.50 -5.03 6.78
C PHE A 79 -6.48 -6.17 7.79
N MET A 80 -5.41 -6.29 8.52
CA MET A 80 -5.30 -7.28 9.59
C MET A 80 -4.74 -6.63 10.84
N ASN A 81 -5.16 -7.12 11.98
CA ASN A 81 -4.72 -6.60 13.27
C ASN A 81 -4.17 -7.76 14.09
N ALA A 82 -2.93 -7.66 14.50
CA ALA A 82 -2.27 -8.74 15.23
C ALA A 82 -2.65 -8.80 16.70
N GLU A 83 -3.39 -7.78 17.16
CA GLU A 83 -3.88 -7.76 18.54
C GLU A 83 -2.76 -7.87 19.57
N GLY A 84 -1.61 -7.34 19.25
CA GLY A 84 -0.49 -7.32 20.19
C GLY A 84 0.26 -8.64 20.27
N ASP A 85 -0.07 -9.58 19.42
CA ASP A 85 0.52 -10.92 19.48
C ASP A 85 1.60 -11.08 18.41
N GLN A 86 2.82 -11.25 18.85
CA GLN A 86 3.95 -11.35 17.94
C GLN A 86 3.85 -12.56 17.01
N SER A 87 3.26 -13.63 17.47
CA SER A 87 3.11 -14.80 16.61
C SER A 87 2.09 -14.53 15.52
N LYS A 88 1.08 -13.71 15.82
CA LYS A 88 0.11 -13.35 14.81
C LYS A 88 0.76 -12.42 13.79
N VAL A 89 1.69 -11.58 14.23
CA VAL A 89 2.42 -10.71 13.30
C VAL A 89 3.09 -11.56 12.23
N ALA A 90 3.78 -12.62 12.63
CA ALA A 90 4.47 -13.47 11.68
C ALA A 90 3.51 -14.14 10.71
N THR A 91 2.44 -14.69 11.24
CA THR A 91 1.46 -15.40 10.41
C THR A 91 0.74 -14.45 9.46
N MET A 92 0.30 -13.32 9.97
CA MET A 92 -0.43 -12.36 9.16
C MET A 92 0.46 -11.69 8.12
N SER A 93 1.74 -11.48 8.46
CA SER A 93 2.68 -10.95 7.49
C SER A 93 2.81 -11.90 6.30
N LYS A 94 2.92 -13.18 6.57
CA LYS A 94 3.02 -14.16 5.50
C LYS A 94 1.74 -14.19 4.67
N GLN A 95 0.61 -14.07 5.32
CA GLN A 95 -0.65 -14.06 4.60
C GLN A 95 -0.75 -12.85 3.69
N LEU A 96 -0.38 -11.68 4.17
CA LEU A 96 -0.46 -10.48 3.36
C LEU A 96 0.53 -10.51 2.21
N VAL A 97 1.69 -11.10 2.44
CA VAL A 97 2.68 -11.22 1.37
C VAL A 97 2.22 -12.21 0.32
N SER A 98 1.58 -13.30 0.75
CA SER A 98 1.11 -14.32 -0.19
C SER A 98 -0.10 -13.86 -0.97
N SER A 99 -0.84 -12.94 -0.41
CA SER A 99 -2.01 -12.40 -1.11
C SER A 99 -1.52 -11.52 -2.25
N ASP A 100 -2.43 -11.18 -3.13
CA ASP A 100 -2.07 -10.44 -4.32
C ASP A 100 -2.03 -8.95 -4.01
N ASN A 101 -1.34 -8.57 -2.97
CA ASN A 101 -1.21 -7.16 -2.61
C ASN A 101 -0.07 -6.51 -3.36
N ASP A 102 -0.28 -5.28 -3.80
CA ASP A 102 0.73 -4.55 -4.53
C ASP A 102 1.67 -3.81 -3.59
N VAL A 103 1.15 -3.38 -2.46
CA VAL A 103 1.90 -2.63 -1.48
C VAL A 103 1.51 -3.11 -0.10
N LEU A 104 2.46 -3.13 0.82
CA LEU A 104 2.18 -3.52 2.19
C LEU A 104 2.48 -2.36 3.12
N ILE A 105 1.64 -2.16 4.11
CA ILE A 105 1.83 -1.10 5.08
C ILE A 105 1.83 -1.71 6.47
N GLY A 106 2.89 -1.46 7.21
CA GLY A 106 2.99 -1.93 8.59
C GLY A 106 2.78 -0.77 9.54
N ILE A 107 1.80 -0.87 10.42
CA ILE A 107 1.53 0.18 11.39
C ILE A 107 2.10 -0.28 12.72
N ALA A 108 3.05 0.43 13.22
CA ALA A 108 3.85 0.16 14.40
C ALA A 108 5.03 -0.74 14.04
N THR A 109 6.07 -0.63 14.81
CA THR A 109 7.34 -1.28 14.51
C THR A 109 7.25 -2.79 14.32
N PRO A 110 6.57 -3.55 15.20
CA PRO A 110 6.54 -4.99 15.01
C PRO A 110 5.89 -5.40 13.70
N SER A 111 4.86 -4.69 13.29
CA SER A 111 4.17 -4.99 12.04
C SER A 111 5.07 -4.72 10.85
N ALA A 112 5.74 -3.57 10.88
CA ALA A 112 6.63 -3.22 9.77
C ALA A 112 7.77 -4.21 9.67
N GLN A 113 8.34 -4.61 10.79
CA GLN A 113 9.42 -5.57 10.80
C GLN A 113 8.96 -6.93 10.31
N GLY A 114 7.78 -7.34 10.73
CA GLY A 114 7.23 -8.62 10.30
C GLY A 114 7.02 -8.66 8.80
N LEU A 115 6.47 -7.60 8.25
CA LEU A 115 6.24 -7.55 6.81
C LEU A 115 7.58 -7.50 6.06
N ALA A 116 8.52 -6.71 6.55
CA ALA A 116 9.81 -6.60 5.88
C ALA A 116 10.55 -7.94 5.90
N ALA A 117 10.38 -8.71 6.96
CA ALA A 117 11.01 -10.01 7.05
C ALA A 117 10.34 -11.03 6.15
N ALA A 118 9.06 -10.84 5.88
CA ALA A 118 8.29 -11.80 5.09
C ALA A 118 8.43 -11.61 3.59
N THR A 119 8.89 -10.47 3.14
CA THR A 119 9.01 -10.24 1.70
C THR A 119 10.26 -9.45 1.36
N LYS A 120 10.79 -9.72 0.19
CA LYS A 120 11.92 -8.96 -0.32
C LYS A 120 11.53 -8.29 -1.63
N ASP A 121 10.36 -8.62 -2.11
CA ASP A 121 9.94 -8.15 -3.42
C ASP A 121 8.90 -7.05 -3.39
N LYS A 122 8.06 -7.05 -2.40
CA LYS A 122 6.98 -6.07 -2.35
C LYS A 122 7.39 -4.87 -1.51
N PRO A 123 6.94 -3.68 -1.88
CA PRO A 123 7.28 -2.50 -1.07
C PRO A 123 6.53 -2.54 0.25
N VAL A 124 7.23 -2.19 1.30
CA VAL A 124 6.65 -2.13 2.63
C VAL A 124 6.78 -0.69 3.13
N VAL A 125 5.64 -0.08 3.41
CA VAL A 125 5.62 1.27 3.92
C VAL A 125 5.44 1.20 5.43
N MET A 126 6.21 1.97 6.15
CA MET A 126 6.19 1.92 7.60
C MET A 126 5.45 3.12 8.17
N GLY A 127 4.54 2.86 9.07
CA GLY A 127 3.80 3.93 9.73
C GLY A 127 3.98 3.81 11.24
N ALA A 128 4.17 4.93 11.88
CA ALA A 128 4.32 4.99 13.33
C ALA A 128 5.46 4.13 13.83
N ILE A 129 6.60 4.27 13.23
CA ILE A 129 7.77 3.47 13.61
C ILE A 129 8.60 4.25 14.61
N THR A 130 8.99 3.57 15.67
CA THR A 130 9.75 4.22 16.71
C THR A 130 11.19 4.44 16.25
N ASP A 131 11.71 3.46 15.57
CA ASP A 131 13.11 3.55 15.12
C ASP A 131 13.17 2.96 13.74
N PRO A 132 13.20 3.76 12.75
CA PRO A 132 13.16 3.28 11.38
C PRO A 132 14.47 2.69 10.86
N VAL A 133 15.52 2.73 11.61
CA VAL A 133 16.80 2.25 11.11
C VAL A 133 16.94 0.74 11.20
#